data_f6ba895d9f6cd3e39da3e530009e8bed
#
_entry.id   f6ba895d9f6cd3e39da3e530009e8bed
#
_cell.length_a   1.000
_cell.length_b   1.000
_cell.length_c   1.000
_cell.angle_alpha   90.00
_cell.angle_beta   90.00
_cell.angle_gamma   90.00
#
_symmetry.space_group_name_H-M   'P 1'
#
loop_
_entity.id
_entity.type
_entity.pdbx_description
1 polymer ?
#
loop_
_entity_poly.entity_id
_entity_poly.type
_entity_poly.pdbx_seq_one_letter_code
_entity_poly.pdbx_strand_id
1 'polypeptide(L)'
;TWSGGDMDMASAALSWAVSDMAAAAADYLDDGNSGADDASWTGEPDPDEDPGMSNAYSPYVYDVAELLTLEEWQELETKAEMISLRHDCSVYAMLIDDYLDYSSGGDVYDTTTEIYHALKLGSGRSRNGIIILLSMDDRDYAMFVYGENAEYAFNKYGQEQLEDEFLGYFGNNDWYSGILHYLDACDEFLTRAEEGNPVRQNPLPIYLIVVAVSFVISLAVCLVLKWKMKTVRKKIEANEYVSAGGLHLTEQYDRYTHTTETRTKIHSDSDSGGGSSSCSGGGGSGRSGKF
;
A
#
# COMPACT_ATOMS: atom_id res chain seq x y z
N THR A 1 27.58 4.02 -18.61
CA THR A 1 27.73 2.69 -19.22
C THR A 1 28.33 1.78 -18.17
N TRP A 2 27.48 1.10 -17.41
CA TRP A 2 27.88 0.09 -16.44
C TRP A 2 28.39 -1.13 -17.19
N SER A 3 29.52 -1.65 -16.79
CA SER A 3 30.10 -2.85 -17.41
C SER A 3 29.48 -4.08 -16.77
N GLY A 4 29.16 -5.11 -17.58
CA GLY A 4 28.52 -6.35 -17.13
C GLY A 4 29.28 -7.19 -16.09
N GLY A 5 30.41 -6.71 -15.58
CA GLY A 5 31.18 -7.35 -14.51
C GLY A 5 30.70 -6.99 -13.08
N ASP A 6 30.02 -5.87 -12.91
CA ASP A 6 29.56 -5.43 -11.59
C ASP A 6 28.25 -6.14 -11.20
N MET A 7 27.42 -6.52 -12.16
CA MET A 7 26.23 -7.35 -11.92
C MET A 7 26.56 -8.77 -11.49
N ASP A 8 27.64 -9.36 -12.00
CA ASP A 8 28.07 -10.71 -11.63
C ASP A 8 28.60 -10.78 -10.19
N MET A 9 29.25 -9.74 -9.71
CA MET A 9 29.78 -9.69 -8.33
C MET A 9 28.66 -9.46 -7.30
N ALA A 10 27.70 -8.59 -7.59
CA ALA A 10 26.54 -8.37 -6.70
C ALA A 10 25.67 -9.63 -6.65
N SER A 11 25.41 -10.30 -7.77
CA SER A 11 24.70 -11.57 -7.84
C SER A 11 25.44 -12.69 -7.11
N ALA A 12 26.76 -12.72 -7.17
CA ALA A 12 27.60 -13.70 -6.46
C ALA A 12 27.62 -13.42 -4.94
N ALA A 13 27.64 -12.15 -4.51
CA ALA A 13 27.59 -11.76 -3.10
C ALA A 13 26.21 -12.09 -2.51
N LEU A 14 25.13 -11.78 -3.21
CA LEU A 14 23.77 -12.18 -2.84
C LEU A 14 23.63 -13.70 -2.76
N SER A 15 24.15 -14.43 -3.72
CA SER A 15 24.11 -15.92 -3.72
C SER A 15 24.91 -16.51 -2.55
N TRP A 16 26.04 -15.89 -2.18
CA TRP A 16 26.85 -16.34 -1.05
C TRP A 16 26.17 -16.01 0.29
N ALA A 17 25.66 -14.80 0.46
CA ALA A 17 24.91 -14.38 1.64
C ALA A 17 23.63 -15.22 1.85
N VAL A 18 22.93 -15.54 0.75
CA VAL A 18 21.76 -16.44 0.73
C VAL A 18 22.16 -17.85 1.17
N SER A 19 23.32 -18.36 0.72
CA SER A 19 23.83 -19.67 1.13
C SER A 19 24.23 -19.71 2.60
N ASP A 20 24.76 -18.61 3.12
CA ASP A 20 25.15 -18.47 4.53
C ASP A 20 23.90 -18.34 5.43
N MET A 21 22.88 -17.59 5.00
CA MET A 21 21.59 -17.51 5.71
C MET A 21 20.86 -18.86 5.74
N ALA A 22 20.88 -19.60 4.63
CA ALA A 22 20.32 -20.95 4.59
C ALA A 22 21.10 -21.93 5.45
N ALA A 23 22.42 -21.77 5.53
CA ALA A 23 23.29 -22.59 6.39
C ALA A 23 23.09 -22.26 7.87
N ALA A 24 22.96 -21.00 8.24
CA ALA A 24 22.65 -20.57 9.61
C ALA A 24 21.28 -21.11 10.06
N ALA A 25 20.26 -21.04 9.20
CA ALA A 25 18.95 -21.62 9.49
C ALA A 25 18.99 -23.14 9.62
N ALA A 26 19.82 -23.83 8.83
CA ALA A 26 19.99 -25.29 8.91
C ALA A 26 20.73 -25.72 10.19
N ASP A 27 21.69 -24.92 10.66
CA ASP A 27 22.44 -25.18 11.90
C ASP A 27 21.53 -25.07 13.14
N TYR A 28 20.58 -24.12 13.13
CA TYR A 28 19.54 -23.97 14.16
C TYR A 28 18.58 -25.18 14.23
N LEU A 29 18.37 -25.87 13.13
CA LEU A 29 17.46 -27.02 13.06
C LEU A 29 18.12 -28.34 13.46
N ASP A 30 19.47 -28.46 13.34
CA ASP A 30 20.19 -29.69 13.62
C ASP A 30 20.38 -29.96 15.12
N ASP A 31 20.29 -28.91 15.97
CA ASP A 31 20.44 -29.05 17.42
C ASP A 31 19.19 -29.59 18.16
N GLY A 32 18.05 -29.79 17.46
CA GLY A 32 16.78 -30.09 18.09
C GLY A 32 16.05 -31.38 17.75
N ASN A 33 16.39 -32.12 16.72
CA ASN A 33 15.58 -33.30 16.33
C ASN A 33 16.34 -34.49 15.77
N SER A 34 16.87 -35.32 16.62
CA SER A 34 17.30 -36.68 16.29
C SER A 34 16.15 -37.68 16.50
N GLY A 35 15.18 -37.71 15.59
CA GLY A 35 14.08 -38.68 15.66
C GLY A 35 13.18 -38.60 14.47
N ALA A 36 13.65 -38.98 13.29
CA ALA A 36 12.77 -39.17 12.15
C ALA A 36 12.87 -40.60 11.64
N ASP A 37 11.77 -41.32 11.81
CA ASP A 37 11.55 -42.63 11.22
C ASP A 37 11.47 -42.54 9.70
N ASP A 38 12.22 -43.44 9.07
CA ASP A 38 12.32 -43.75 7.66
C ASP A 38 10.94 -43.98 7.00
N ALA A 39 10.43 -42.99 6.28
CA ALA A 39 9.30 -43.15 5.36
C ALA A 39 9.82 -43.07 3.93
N SER A 40 10.12 -44.24 3.37
CA SER A 40 10.45 -44.47 1.95
C SER A 40 9.34 -43.95 1.03
N TRP A 41 9.51 -42.74 0.48
CA TRP A 41 8.66 -42.21 -0.59
C TRP A 41 9.19 -42.68 -1.96
N THR A 42 8.39 -43.51 -2.68
CA THR A 42 8.67 -43.96 -4.04
C THR A 42 7.58 -43.40 -4.98
N GLY A 43 7.64 -42.10 -5.29
CA GLY A 43 6.86 -41.46 -6.34
C GLY A 43 7.75 -41.09 -7.53
N GLU A 44 7.33 -41.42 -8.77
CA GLU A 44 7.97 -40.88 -9.96
C GLU A 44 7.80 -39.36 -10.00
N PRO A 45 8.87 -38.60 -10.38
CA PRO A 45 8.78 -37.15 -10.45
C PRO A 45 7.78 -36.71 -11.54
N ASP A 46 6.92 -35.78 -11.23
CA ASP A 46 6.00 -35.13 -12.18
C ASP A 46 6.83 -34.40 -13.26
N PRO A 47 6.64 -34.68 -14.56
CA PRO A 47 7.41 -34.04 -15.62
C PRO A 47 7.18 -32.54 -15.78
N ASP A 48 6.20 -31.96 -15.08
CA ASP A 48 5.89 -30.52 -15.06
C ASP A 48 6.45 -29.82 -13.80
N GLU A 49 7.12 -30.54 -12.89
CA GLU A 49 7.81 -29.96 -11.74
C GLU A 49 9.11 -29.28 -12.24
N ASP A 50 9.19 -27.96 -12.05
CA ASP A 50 10.39 -27.17 -12.33
C ASP A 50 11.58 -27.78 -11.54
N PRO A 51 12.64 -28.33 -12.19
CA PRO A 51 13.76 -28.98 -11.50
C PRO A 51 14.61 -28.01 -10.65
N GLY A 52 14.18 -26.76 -10.49
CA GLY A 52 14.80 -25.73 -9.67
C GLY A 52 14.21 -25.57 -8.26
N MET A 53 13.09 -26.22 -7.93
CA MET A 53 12.62 -26.29 -6.55
C MET A 53 13.45 -27.34 -5.79
N SER A 54 14.59 -26.92 -5.27
CA SER A 54 15.24 -27.67 -4.21
C SER A 54 14.27 -27.70 -3.02
N ASN A 55 14.02 -28.89 -2.44
CA ASN A 55 13.34 -29.06 -1.15
C ASN A 55 14.18 -28.49 0.02
N ALA A 56 14.92 -27.41 -0.20
CA ALA A 56 15.60 -26.69 0.85
C ALA A 56 14.53 -25.94 1.64
N TYR A 57 14.41 -26.28 2.93
CA TYR A 57 13.60 -25.53 3.88
C TYR A 57 14.01 -24.07 3.80
N SER A 58 13.07 -23.20 3.48
CA SER A 58 13.26 -21.76 3.49
C SER A 58 12.50 -21.23 4.68
N PRO A 59 13.18 -20.73 5.72
CA PRO A 59 12.49 -20.21 6.90
C PRO A 59 11.62 -19.00 6.54
N TYR A 60 10.64 -18.75 7.36
CA TYR A 60 9.80 -17.55 7.27
C TYR A 60 10.39 -16.38 8.09
N VAL A 61 11.16 -16.71 9.15
CA VAL A 61 11.82 -15.72 10.00
C VAL A 61 13.34 -15.89 9.90
N TYR A 62 14.01 -14.89 9.35
CA TYR A 62 15.46 -14.83 9.21
C TYR A 62 16.03 -13.89 10.26
N ASP A 63 16.67 -14.40 11.28
CA ASP A 63 17.31 -13.63 12.34
C ASP A 63 18.85 -13.68 12.18
N VAL A 64 19.37 -12.91 11.23
CA VAL A 64 20.81 -12.83 10.97
C VAL A 64 21.51 -11.93 12.00
N ALA A 65 20.78 -10.97 12.56
CA ALA A 65 21.28 -10.07 13.59
C ALA A 65 21.29 -10.71 15.00
N GLU A 66 20.90 -11.98 15.12
CA GLU A 66 20.88 -12.76 16.39
C GLU A 66 20.16 -12.01 17.56
N LEU A 67 19.01 -11.42 17.26
CA LEU A 67 18.25 -10.59 18.22
C LEU A 67 17.20 -11.38 18.99
N LEU A 68 16.82 -12.56 18.49
CA LEU A 68 15.81 -13.43 19.08
C LEU A 68 16.46 -14.58 19.85
N THR A 69 15.82 -15.01 20.92
CA THR A 69 16.18 -16.29 21.54
C THR A 69 15.67 -17.45 20.67
N LEU A 70 16.27 -18.63 20.82
CA LEU A 70 15.83 -19.81 20.07
C LEU A 70 14.34 -20.12 20.29
N GLU A 71 13.82 -19.95 21.52
CA GLU A 71 12.41 -20.18 21.83
C GLU A 71 11.50 -19.18 21.11
N GLU A 72 11.85 -17.89 21.13
CA GLU A 72 11.13 -16.84 20.45
C GLU A 72 11.14 -17.04 18.92
N TRP A 73 12.31 -17.38 18.36
CA TRP A 73 12.44 -17.65 16.93
C TRP A 73 11.55 -18.83 16.51
N GLN A 74 11.57 -19.96 17.26
CA GLN A 74 10.75 -21.13 16.94
C GLN A 74 9.25 -20.84 17.01
N GLU A 75 8.81 -20.02 17.96
CA GLU A 75 7.42 -19.61 18.08
C GLU A 75 6.98 -18.76 16.89
N LEU A 76 7.79 -17.76 16.52
CA LEU A 76 7.51 -16.86 15.38
C LEU A 76 7.53 -17.61 14.06
N GLU A 77 8.51 -18.50 13.86
CA GLU A 77 8.64 -19.34 12.66
C GLU A 77 7.42 -20.24 12.49
N THR A 78 7.03 -20.98 13.55
CA THR A 78 5.83 -21.82 13.52
C THR A 78 4.57 -21.02 13.20
N LYS A 79 4.46 -19.82 13.76
CA LYS A 79 3.32 -18.94 13.52
C LYS A 79 3.28 -18.43 12.08
N ALA A 80 4.43 -17.97 11.56
CA ALA A 80 4.56 -17.51 10.19
C ALA A 80 4.25 -18.60 9.18
N GLU A 81 4.73 -19.84 9.43
CA GLU A 81 4.41 -21.02 8.63
C GLU A 81 2.90 -21.30 8.63
N MET A 82 2.26 -21.33 9.81
CA MET A 82 0.82 -21.57 9.91
C MET A 82 -0.02 -20.53 9.14
N ILE A 83 0.34 -19.26 9.24
CA ILE A 83 -0.32 -18.18 8.51
C ILE A 83 -0.13 -18.36 7.01
N SER A 84 1.11 -18.58 6.58
CA SER A 84 1.47 -18.74 5.18
C SER A 84 0.76 -19.89 4.50
N LEU A 85 0.67 -21.03 5.17
CA LEU A 85 -0.05 -22.21 4.67
C LEU A 85 -1.58 -22.03 4.68
N ARG A 86 -2.12 -21.29 5.66
CA ARG A 86 -3.56 -21.03 5.75
C ARG A 86 -4.07 -20.19 4.61
N HIS A 87 -3.32 -19.16 4.23
CA HIS A 87 -3.77 -18.10 3.30
C HIS A 87 -3.18 -18.23 1.89
N ASP A 88 -2.37 -19.25 1.60
CA ASP A 88 -1.60 -19.36 0.34
C ASP A 88 -0.88 -18.04 -0.02
N CYS A 89 -0.37 -17.37 1.03
CA CYS A 89 0.35 -16.12 0.96
C CYS A 89 1.44 -16.12 2.03
N SER A 90 2.68 -16.17 1.63
CA SER A 90 3.81 -16.30 2.55
C SER A 90 4.12 -14.99 3.28
N VAL A 91 4.31 -15.09 4.59
CA VAL A 91 4.62 -13.94 5.44
C VAL A 91 6.03 -14.11 6.00
N TYR A 92 6.93 -13.18 5.68
CA TYR A 92 8.33 -13.25 6.07
C TYR A 92 8.74 -12.10 6.96
N ALA A 93 9.66 -12.35 7.88
CA ALA A 93 10.36 -11.34 8.65
C ALA A 93 11.88 -11.58 8.56
N MET A 94 12.65 -10.53 8.32
CA MET A 94 14.10 -10.60 8.19
C MET A 94 14.77 -9.51 9.03
N LEU A 95 15.65 -9.91 9.93
CA LEU A 95 16.46 -9.05 10.80
C LEU A 95 17.92 -9.18 10.38
N ILE A 96 18.51 -8.07 9.96
CA ILE A 96 19.91 -8.02 9.50
C ILE A 96 20.64 -6.86 10.17
N ASP A 97 21.95 -6.90 10.22
CA ASP A 97 22.76 -5.83 10.78
C ASP A 97 22.72 -4.59 9.88
N ASP A 98 23.19 -4.71 8.64
CA ASP A 98 23.22 -3.62 7.67
C ASP A 98 22.69 -4.10 6.30
N TYR A 99 21.69 -3.40 5.77
CA TYR A 99 21.15 -3.72 4.46
C TYR A 99 22.14 -3.44 3.32
N LEU A 100 23.14 -2.59 3.56
CA LEU A 100 24.17 -2.26 2.58
C LEU A 100 25.07 -3.48 2.23
N ASP A 101 25.20 -4.43 3.14
CA ASP A 101 25.93 -5.68 2.91
C ASP A 101 25.25 -6.57 1.86
N TYR A 102 23.95 -6.37 1.66
CA TYR A 102 23.11 -7.13 0.73
C TYR A 102 22.65 -6.32 -0.47
N SER A 103 23.01 -5.03 -0.52
CA SER A 103 22.54 -4.10 -1.54
C SER A 103 23.42 -4.09 -2.77
N SER A 104 22.80 -4.07 -3.94
CA SER A 104 23.49 -3.76 -5.21
C SER A 104 23.69 -2.26 -5.45
N GLY A 105 23.35 -1.41 -4.48
CA GLY A 105 23.51 0.05 -4.52
C GLY A 105 22.20 0.84 -4.47
N GLY A 106 21.09 0.19 -4.08
CA GLY A 106 19.79 0.81 -3.83
C GLY A 106 19.58 1.25 -2.38
N ASP A 107 18.37 1.66 -2.07
CA ASP A 107 17.94 1.91 -0.70
C ASP A 107 17.44 0.59 -0.02
N VAL A 108 17.01 0.68 1.22
CA VAL A 108 16.52 -0.48 1.97
C VAL A 108 15.34 -1.18 1.28
N TYR A 109 14.50 -0.43 0.57
CA TYR A 109 13.37 -1.00 -0.17
C TYR A 109 13.83 -1.76 -1.41
N ASP A 110 14.78 -1.20 -2.17
CA ASP A 110 15.37 -1.85 -3.34
C ASP A 110 16.05 -3.16 -2.91
N THR A 111 16.83 -3.11 -1.82
CA THR A 111 17.49 -4.30 -1.24
C THR A 111 16.48 -5.37 -0.82
N THR A 112 15.38 -4.99 -0.15
CA THR A 112 14.33 -5.93 0.24
C THR A 112 13.68 -6.61 -0.98
N THR A 113 13.46 -5.84 -2.04
CA THR A 113 12.93 -6.35 -3.30
C THR A 113 13.90 -7.34 -3.95
N GLU A 114 15.20 -7.00 -3.99
CA GLU A 114 16.24 -7.88 -4.53
C GLU A 114 16.32 -9.19 -3.76
N ILE A 115 16.32 -9.14 -2.42
CA ILE A 115 16.32 -10.32 -1.53
C ILE A 115 15.09 -11.20 -1.82
N TYR A 116 13.89 -10.60 -1.88
CA TYR A 116 12.66 -11.34 -2.16
C TYR A 116 12.74 -12.13 -3.47
N HIS A 117 13.28 -11.51 -4.52
CA HIS A 117 13.43 -12.14 -5.81
C HIS A 117 14.57 -13.15 -5.88
N ALA A 118 15.71 -12.87 -5.23
CA ALA A 118 16.88 -13.75 -5.20
C ALA A 118 16.59 -15.06 -4.45
N LEU A 119 15.92 -14.97 -3.30
CA LEU A 119 15.48 -16.11 -2.51
C LEU A 119 14.27 -16.83 -3.10
N LYS A 120 13.67 -16.29 -4.17
CA LYS A 120 12.44 -16.80 -4.78
C LYS A 120 11.29 -16.96 -3.78
N LEU A 121 11.17 -16.04 -2.84
CA LEU A 121 10.14 -16.06 -1.79
C LEU A 121 8.73 -15.96 -2.35
N GLY A 122 7.73 -16.37 -1.56
CA GLY A 122 6.31 -16.29 -1.89
C GLY A 122 5.69 -17.64 -2.22
N SER A 123 4.38 -17.75 -2.01
CA SER A 123 3.57 -18.94 -2.19
C SER A 123 3.01 -19.05 -3.61
N GLY A 124 2.92 -20.26 -4.12
CA GLY A 124 2.29 -20.58 -5.39
C GLY A 124 3.01 -20.02 -6.64
N ARG A 125 2.38 -20.16 -7.81
CA ARG A 125 2.94 -19.67 -9.09
C ARG A 125 3.06 -18.14 -9.15
N SER A 126 2.16 -17.43 -8.48
CA SER A 126 2.15 -15.97 -8.41
C SER A 126 3.12 -15.43 -7.37
N ARG A 127 3.78 -16.31 -6.61
CA ARG A 127 4.70 -15.94 -5.54
C ARG A 127 4.09 -14.90 -4.61
N ASN A 128 2.85 -15.20 -4.14
CA ASN A 128 2.15 -14.32 -3.23
C ASN A 128 2.89 -14.25 -1.89
N GLY A 129 3.19 -13.06 -1.42
CA GLY A 129 3.80 -12.90 -0.12
C GLY A 129 4.09 -11.46 0.26
N ILE A 130 4.42 -11.31 1.53
CA ILE A 130 4.87 -10.07 2.14
C ILE A 130 6.14 -10.34 2.95
N ILE A 131 7.11 -9.46 2.88
CA ILE A 131 8.31 -9.48 3.70
C ILE A 131 8.48 -8.14 4.40
N ILE A 132 8.86 -8.18 5.68
CA ILE A 132 9.44 -7.06 6.39
C ILE A 132 10.93 -7.30 6.59
N LEU A 133 11.75 -6.34 6.21
CA LEU A 133 13.19 -6.32 6.47
C LEU A 133 13.48 -5.22 7.48
N LEU A 134 14.25 -5.55 8.50
CA LEU A 134 14.73 -4.66 9.55
C LEU A 134 16.25 -4.62 9.48
N SER A 135 16.84 -3.44 9.27
CA SER A 135 18.27 -3.20 9.29
C SER A 135 18.64 -2.43 10.55
N MET A 136 19.54 -3.01 11.35
CA MET A 136 19.81 -2.52 12.70
C MET A 136 20.69 -1.29 12.75
N ASP A 137 21.72 -1.20 11.88
CA ASP A 137 22.73 -0.15 11.93
C ASP A 137 22.13 1.24 11.79
N ASP A 138 21.32 1.46 10.76
CA ASP A 138 20.66 2.74 10.50
C ASP A 138 19.23 2.83 11.03
N ARG A 139 18.73 1.72 11.63
CA ARG A 139 17.35 1.55 12.07
C ARG A 139 16.36 1.81 10.95
N ASP A 140 16.68 1.26 9.79
CA ASP A 140 15.84 1.31 8.61
C ASP A 140 15.01 0.04 8.48
N TYR A 141 13.80 0.20 7.97
CA TYR A 141 12.97 -0.95 7.60
C TYR A 141 12.42 -0.78 6.21
N ALA A 142 12.10 -1.89 5.59
CA ALA A 142 11.29 -1.91 4.37
C ALA A 142 10.30 -3.07 4.43
N MET A 143 9.15 -2.83 3.82
CA MET A 143 8.12 -3.83 3.63
C MET A 143 7.84 -3.96 2.13
N PHE A 144 7.90 -5.18 1.62
CA PHE A 144 7.65 -5.48 0.21
C PHE A 144 6.55 -6.52 0.09
N VAL A 145 5.60 -6.24 -0.78
CA VAL A 145 4.43 -7.08 -1.06
C VAL A 145 4.45 -7.47 -2.54
N TYR A 146 4.30 -8.75 -2.82
CA TYR A 146 4.33 -9.27 -4.18
C TYR A 146 3.23 -10.32 -4.40
N GLY A 147 2.63 -10.29 -5.60
CA GLY A 147 1.58 -11.20 -6.03
C GLY A 147 0.18 -10.64 -5.83
N GLU A 148 -0.74 -11.06 -6.70
CA GLU A 148 -2.08 -10.49 -6.82
C GLU A 148 -2.90 -10.60 -5.51
N ASN A 149 -2.83 -11.75 -4.84
CA ASN A 149 -3.56 -11.97 -3.58
C ASN A 149 -2.96 -11.14 -2.45
N ALA A 150 -1.62 -11.07 -2.39
CA ALA A 150 -0.93 -10.27 -1.38
C ALA A 150 -1.20 -8.77 -1.58
N GLU A 151 -1.10 -8.24 -2.80
CA GLU A 151 -1.40 -6.84 -3.09
C GLU A 151 -2.87 -6.47 -2.84
N TYR A 152 -3.78 -7.42 -2.99
CA TYR A 152 -5.18 -7.22 -2.66
C TYR A 152 -5.40 -7.08 -1.15
N ALA A 153 -4.74 -7.91 -0.34
CA ALA A 153 -4.81 -7.88 1.12
C ALA A 153 -4.06 -6.65 1.68
N PHE A 154 -2.81 -6.48 1.25
CA PHE A 154 -1.88 -5.45 1.71
C PHE A 154 -1.79 -4.27 0.74
N ASN A 155 -2.94 -3.68 0.39
CA ASN A 155 -2.95 -2.45 -0.40
C ASN A 155 -2.27 -1.29 0.37
N LYS A 156 -2.01 -0.18 -0.31
CA LYS A 156 -1.27 0.95 0.27
C LYS A 156 -1.78 1.40 1.64
N TYR A 157 -3.09 1.44 1.85
CA TYR A 157 -3.68 1.80 3.14
C TYR A 157 -3.51 0.69 4.17
N GLY A 158 -3.63 -0.58 3.74
CA GLY A 158 -3.37 -1.74 4.59
C GLY A 158 -1.93 -1.76 5.09
N GLN A 159 -0.95 -1.47 4.23
CA GLN A 159 0.46 -1.35 4.61
C GLN A 159 0.69 -0.22 5.64
N GLU A 160 0.01 0.92 5.50
CA GLU A 160 0.08 2.03 6.46
C GLU A 160 -0.50 1.63 7.83
N GLN A 161 -1.60 0.89 7.83
CA GLN A 161 -2.18 0.39 9.09
C GLN A 161 -1.34 -0.73 9.71
N LEU A 162 -0.73 -1.57 8.87
CA LEU A 162 0.18 -2.62 9.34
C LEU A 162 1.41 -2.03 10.04
N GLU A 163 1.98 -0.95 9.49
CA GLU A 163 3.09 -0.22 10.13
C GLU A 163 2.76 0.27 11.54
N ASP A 164 1.55 0.79 11.74
CA ASP A 164 1.10 1.29 13.04
C ASP A 164 1.07 0.19 14.12
N GLU A 165 0.88 -1.07 13.74
CA GLU A 165 0.81 -2.21 14.67
C GLU A 165 2.18 -2.62 15.23
N PHE A 166 3.26 -2.50 14.47
CA PHE A 166 4.56 -3.03 14.88
C PHE A 166 5.65 -1.96 15.15
N LEU A 167 5.62 -0.78 14.52
CA LEU A 167 6.70 0.20 14.63
C LEU A 167 6.97 0.65 16.07
N GLY A 168 5.92 0.74 16.89
CA GLY A 168 6.07 1.11 18.30
C GLY A 168 6.93 0.15 19.11
N TYR A 169 6.90 -1.14 18.78
CA TYR A 169 7.70 -2.18 19.44
C TYR A 169 9.15 -2.10 18.98
N PHE A 170 9.40 -2.00 17.68
CA PHE A 170 10.75 -1.87 17.13
C PHE A 170 11.46 -0.61 17.62
N GLY A 171 10.73 0.50 17.76
CA GLY A 171 11.25 1.73 18.36
C GLY A 171 11.74 1.54 19.81
N ASN A 172 11.19 0.57 20.52
CA ASN A 172 11.57 0.20 21.90
C ASN A 172 12.56 -0.97 21.98
N ASN A 173 13.07 -1.48 20.86
CA ASN A 173 13.92 -2.68 20.76
C ASN A 173 13.23 -3.97 21.25
N ASP A 174 11.91 -4.03 21.17
CA ASP A 174 11.13 -5.23 21.48
C ASP A 174 10.85 -5.99 20.17
N TRP A 175 11.86 -6.72 19.71
CA TRP A 175 11.87 -7.40 18.41
C TRP A 175 10.86 -8.52 18.34
N TYR A 176 10.80 -9.35 19.37
CA TYR A 176 9.86 -10.46 19.45
C TYR A 176 8.41 -9.98 19.38
N SER A 177 8.03 -9.05 20.28
CA SER A 177 6.66 -8.53 20.28
C SER A 177 6.32 -7.80 18.96
N GLY A 178 7.27 -7.07 18.40
CA GLY A 178 7.07 -6.38 17.13
C GLY A 178 6.76 -7.34 15.97
N ILE A 179 7.54 -8.42 15.83
CA ILE A 179 7.30 -9.45 14.80
C ILE A 179 6.01 -10.21 15.11
N LEU A 180 5.73 -10.51 16.37
CA LEU A 180 4.50 -11.19 16.76
C LEU A 180 3.26 -10.39 16.35
N HIS A 181 3.23 -9.09 16.61
CA HIS A 181 2.14 -8.20 16.21
C HIS A 181 2.06 -8.03 14.70
N TYR A 182 3.20 -7.98 14.01
CA TYR A 182 3.23 -7.98 12.55
C TYR A 182 2.56 -9.23 11.98
N LEU A 183 2.90 -10.42 12.50
CA LEU A 183 2.31 -11.69 12.05
C LEU A 183 0.80 -11.76 12.36
N ASP A 184 0.37 -11.32 13.56
CA ASP A 184 -1.05 -11.28 13.92
C ASP A 184 -1.86 -10.36 12.99
N ALA A 185 -1.33 -9.19 12.71
CA ALA A 185 -1.96 -8.24 11.80
C ALA A 185 -2.00 -8.78 10.36
N CYS A 186 -0.95 -9.48 9.91
CA CYS A 186 -0.95 -10.14 8.61
C CYS A 186 -2.05 -11.21 8.51
N ASP A 187 -2.23 -12.07 9.53
CA ASP A 187 -3.30 -13.08 9.60
C ASP A 187 -4.69 -12.43 9.52
N GLU A 188 -4.91 -11.34 10.27
CA GLU A 188 -6.17 -10.59 10.22
C GLU A 188 -6.43 -10.01 8.82
N PHE A 189 -5.42 -9.38 8.20
CA PHE A 189 -5.58 -8.71 6.91
C PHE A 189 -5.83 -9.72 5.78
N LEU A 190 -5.14 -10.85 5.80
CA LEU A 190 -5.36 -11.94 4.86
C LEU A 190 -6.74 -12.56 5.04
N THR A 191 -7.17 -12.83 6.27
CA THR A 191 -8.53 -13.32 6.57
C THR A 191 -9.59 -12.36 6.04
N ARG A 192 -9.45 -11.06 6.29
CA ARG A 192 -10.40 -10.04 5.79
C ARG A 192 -10.41 -9.94 4.27
N ALA A 193 -9.26 -10.14 3.63
CA ALA A 193 -9.15 -10.13 2.18
C ALA A 193 -9.87 -11.34 1.56
N GLU A 194 -9.75 -12.53 2.15
CA GLU A 194 -10.47 -13.74 1.74
C GLU A 194 -11.98 -13.61 1.89
N GLU A 195 -12.45 -12.91 2.92
CA GLU A 195 -13.85 -12.56 3.11
C GLU A 195 -14.36 -11.50 2.08
N GLY A 196 -13.48 -11.00 1.21
CA GLY A 196 -13.80 -9.97 0.23
C GLY A 196 -13.89 -8.55 0.78
N ASN A 197 -13.41 -8.33 2.00
CA ASN A 197 -13.43 -7.05 2.70
C ASN A 197 -12.02 -6.62 3.16
N PRO A 198 -11.05 -6.45 2.25
CA PRO A 198 -9.68 -6.06 2.61
C PRO A 198 -9.65 -4.72 3.33
N VAL A 199 -8.61 -4.50 4.13
CA VAL A 199 -8.40 -3.25 4.86
C VAL A 199 -8.25 -2.10 3.87
N ARG A 200 -9.22 -1.18 3.85
CA ARG A 200 -9.25 -0.03 2.93
C ARG A 200 -9.67 1.23 3.66
N GLN A 201 -9.13 2.35 3.20
CA GLN A 201 -9.53 3.65 3.72
C GLN A 201 -11.03 3.87 3.46
N ASN A 202 -11.77 4.18 4.53
CA ASN A 202 -13.18 4.57 4.39
C ASN A 202 -13.24 5.99 3.83
N PRO A 203 -13.74 6.21 2.61
CA PRO A 203 -13.77 7.53 1.99
C PRO A 203 -14.89 8.43 2.54
N LEU A 204 -15.83 7.89 3.33
CA LEU A 204 -17.00 8.63 3.81
C LEU A 204 -16.63 9.90 4.60
N PRO A 205 -15.70 9.88 5.59
CA PRO A 205 -15.37 11.09 6.33
C PRO A 205 -14.76 12.19 5.45
N ILE A 206 -13.96 11.81 4.46
CA ILE A 206 -13.35 12.76 3.51
C ILE A 206 -14.45 13.44 2.67
N TYR A 207 -15.41 12.66 2.14
CA TYR A 207 -16.54 13.21 1.39
C TYR A 207 -17.39 14.16 2.24
N LEU A 208 -17.65 13.84 3.51
CA LEU A 208 -18.39 14.72 4.40
C LEU A 208 -17.66 16.04 4.63
N ILE A 209 -16.34 16.01 4.81
CA ILE A 209 -15.53 17.22 4.96
C ILE A 209 -15.59 18.08 3.68
N VAL A 210 -15.40 17.46 2.51
CA VAL A 210 -15.47 18.17 1.22
C VAL A 210 -16.83 18.82 1.01
N VAL A 211 -17.92 18.11 1.31
CA VAL A 211 -19.29 18.64 1.20
C VAL A 211 -19.48 19.81 2.17
N ALA A 212 -19.02 19.69 3.41
CA ALA A 212 -19.13 20.76 4.41
C ALA A 212 -18.37 22.03 3.97
N VAL A 213 -17.13 21.87 3.49
CA VAL A 213 -16.32 23.00 2.99
C VAL A 213 -16.98 23.66 1.78
N SER A 214 -17.47 22.85 0.82
CA SER A 214 -18.18 23.36 -0.36
C SER A 214 -19.43 24.14 0.00
N PHE A 215 -20.17 23.66 1.01
CA PHE A 215 -21.36 24.33 1.52
C PHE A 215 -21.02 25.71 2.16
N VAL A 216 -19.95 25.76 2.96
CA VAL A 216 -19.49 27.03 3.59
C VAL A 216 -19.08 28.04 2.53
N ILE A 217 -18.32 27.64 1.52
CA ILE A 217 -17.90 28.51 0.41
C ILE A 217 -19.11 29.02 -0.36
N SER A 218 -20.05 28.15 -0.70
CA SER A 218 -21.28 28.52 -1.40
C SER A 218 -22.09 29.53 -0.61
N LEU A 219 -22.23 29.32 0.69
CA LEU A 219 -22.97 30.21 1.59
C LEU A 219 -22.28 31.58 1.70
N ALA A 220 -20.95 31.62 1.79
CA ALA A 220 -20.17 32.85 1.79
C ALA A 220 -20.39 33.68 0.50
N VAL A 221 -20.33 33.01 -0.67
CA VAL A 221 -20.60 33.67 -1.96
C VAL A 221 -22.02 34.21 -2.00
N CYS A 222 -23.02 33.44 -1.57
CA CYS A 222 -24.42 33.92 -1.51
C CYS A 222 -24.59 35.13 -0.59
N LEU A 223 -23.93 35.18 0.56
CA LEU A 223 -23.96 36.30 1.47
C LEU A 223 -23.32 37.55 0.85
N VAL A 224 -22.17 37.42 0.18
CA VAL A 224 -21.51 38.53 -0.51
C VAL A 224 -22.41 39.08 -1.64
N LEU A 225 -23.03 38.23 -2.42
CA LEU A 225 -23.97 38.64 -3.47
C LEU A 225 -25.20 39.33 -2.87
N LYS A 226 -25.75 38.78 -1.78
CA LYS A 226 -26.88 39.39 -1.09
C LYS A 226 -26.53 40.80 -0.53
N TRP A 227 -25.30 40.99 -0.03
CA TRP A 227 -24.84 42.31 0.43
C TRP A 227 -24.69 43.30 -0.73
N LYS A 228 -24.13 42.87 -1.87
CA LYS A 228 -24.04 43.69 -3.08
C LYS A 228 -25.41 44.07 -3.61
N MET A 229 -26.39 43.18 -3.56
CA MET A 229 -27.77 43.46 -4.04
C MET A 229 -28.55 44.39 -3.13
N LYS A 230 -28.18 44.54 -1.81
CA LYS A 230 -28.81 45.50 -0.91
C LYS A 230 -28.50 46.96 -1.25
N THR A 231 -27.52 47.25 -2.11
CA THR A 231 -27.14 48.59 -2.53
C THR A 231 -28.03 49.15 -3.66
N VAL A 232 -28.90 48.33 -4.27
CA VAL A 232 -29.91 48.82 -5.18
C VAL A 232 -31.06 49.41 -4.37
N ARG A 233 -30.93 50.68 -4.02
CA ARG A 233 -32.08 51.47 -3.56
C ARG A 233 -33.03 51.61 -4.69
N LYS A 234 -34.29 51.18 -4.53
CA LYS A 234 -35.35 51.53 -5.48
C LYS A 234 -35.35 53.04 -5.56
N LYS A 235 -35.00 53.60 -6.69
CA LYS A 235 -35.22 55.01 -6.98
C LYS A 235 -36.70 55.24 -6.91
N ILE A 236 -37.14 55.95 -5.87
CA ILE A 236 -38.56 56.39 -5.65
C ILE A 236 -38.86 57.60 -6.53
N GLU A 237 -37.88 58.03 -7.32
CA GLU A 237 -37.95 59.23 -8.18
C GLU A 237 -38.94 59.10 -9.36
N ALA A 238 -39.46 57.89 -9.62
CA ALA A 238 -40.50 57.73 -10.67
C ALA A 238 -41.80 58.49 -10.32
N ASN A 239 -42.07 58.76 -9.06
CA ASN A 239 -43.23 59.52 -8.63
C ASN A 239 -43.11 61.04 -8.90
N GLU A 240 -41.90 61.56 -9.15
CA GLU A 240 -41.64 62.97 -9.41
C GLU A 240 -41.98 63.36 -10.83
N TYR A 241 -42.11 62.41 -11.75
CA TYR A 241 -42.46 62.60 -13.13
C TYR A 241 -43.96 62.37 -13.44
N VAL A 242 -44.74 61.97 -12.44
CA VAL A 242 -46.17 61.76 -12.62
C VAL A 242 -46.87 63.03 -12.18
N SER A 243 -47.54 63.68 -13.12
CA SER A 243 -48.40 64.83 -12.83
C SER A 243 -49.41 64.54 -11.72
N ALA A 244 -49.77 65.52 -10.92
CA ALA A 244 -50.70 65.40 -9.78
C ALA A 244 -52.08 64.80 -10.13
N GLY A 245 -52.41 64.67 -11.38
CA GLY A 245 -53.63 64.03 -11.90
C GLY A 245 -53.47 62.51 -12.27
N GLY A 246 -52.28 61.89 -12.08
CA GLY A 246 -52.02 60.52 -12.48
C GLY A 246 -51.86 60.37 -14.03
N LEU A 247 -51.53 59.15 -14.46
CA LEU A 247 -51.42 58.80 -15.88
C LEU A 247 -52.81 58.44 -16.40
N HIS A 248 -53.39 59.28 -17.22
CA HIS A 248 -54.63 59.00 -17.94
C HIS A 248 -54.31 58.39 -19.29
N LEU A 249 -54.43 57.06 -19.40
CA LEU A 249 -54.32 56.34 -20.65
C LEU A 249 -55.64 56.37 -21.37
N THR A 250 -55.67 56.95 -22.54
CA THR A 250 -56.83 56.99 -23.43
C THR A 250 -57.11 55.67 -24.15
N GLU A 251 -56.08 54.88 -24.36
CA GLU A 251 -56.17 53.52 -24.90
C GLU A 251 -55.09 52.65 -24.23
N GLN A 252 -55.45 51.44 -23.75
CA GLN A 252 -54.55 50.45 -23.23
C GLN A 252 -54.76 49.16 -23.99
N TYR A 253 -53.80 48.80 -24.83
CA TYR A 253 -53.80 47.51 -25.51
C TYR A 253 -52.38 46.95 -25.51
N ASP A 254 -52.31 45.64 -25.33
CA ASP A 254 -51.05 44.90 -25.34
C ASP A 254 -50.88 44.28 -26.72
N ARG A 255 -49.82 44.65 -27.43
CA ARG A 255 -49.51 44.09 -28.74
C ARG A 255 -48.18 43.32 -28.67
N TYR A 256 -48.29 42.04 -28.77
CA TYR A 256 -47.12 41.19 -28.93
C TYR A 256 -46.36 41.55 -30.20
N THR A 257 -45.07 41.91 -30.06
CA THR A 257 -44.27 42.36 -31.21
C THR A 257 -43.36 41.29 -31.75
N HIS A 258 -42.66 40.58 -30.90
CA HIS A 258 -41.82 39.42 -31.29
C HIS A 258 -41.21 38.76 -30.09
N THR A 259 -40.81 37.48 -30.25
CA THR A 259 -39.98 36.76 -29.28
C THR A 259 -38.58 36.67 -29.86
N THR A 260 -37.58 37.09 -29.08
CA THR A 260 -36.17 36.88 -29.42
C THR A 260 -35.68 35.64 -28.66
N GLU A 261 -35.42 34.56 -29.40
CA GLU A 261 -34.85 33.34 -28.87
C GLU A 261 -33.34 33.34 -29.11
N THR A 262 -32.54 33.45 -28.03
CA THR A 262 -31.08 33.34 -28.11
C THR A 262 -30.69 31.93 -27.73
N ARG A 263 -30.24 31.13 -28.70
CA ARG A 263 -29.66 29.78 -28.43
C ARG A 263 -28.18 29.91 -28.25
N THR A 264 -27.73 29.67 -27.02
CA THR A 264 -26.31 29.50 -26.71
C THR A 264 -25.96 28.01 -26.74
N LYS A 265 -25.09 27.62 -27.68
CA LYS A 265 -24.58 26.26 -27.74
C LYS A 265 -23.57 26.06 -26.58
N ILE A 266 -23.93 25.25 -25.60
CA ILE A 266 -23.02 24.86 -24.55
C ILE A 266 -22.03 23.85 -25.14
N HIS A 267 -20.76 24.23 -25.26
CA HIS A 267 -19.67 23.28 -25.49
C HIS A 267 -19.40 22.52 -24.18
N SER A 268 -19.63 21.24 -24.21
CA SER A 268 -19.09 20.36 -23.15
C SER A 268 -17.64 20.08 -23.50
N ASP A 269 -16.74 20.80 -22.88
CA ASP A 269 -15.34 20.44 -22.86
C ASP A 269 -15.20 19.23 -21.91
N SER A 270 -15.02 18.06 -22.52
CA SER A 270 -14.55 16.88 -21.81
C SER A 270 -13.03 17.00 -21.68
N ASP A 271 -12.58 17.64 -20.62
CA ASP A 271 -11.17 17.67 -20.26
C ASP A 271 -10.83 16.39 -19.48
N SER A 272 -10.35 15.40 -20.21
CA SER A 272 -9.70 14.23 -19.67
C SER A 272 -8.20 14.48 -19.64
N GLY A 273 -7.71 14.93 -18.49
CA GLY A 273 -6.29 15.17 -18.28
C GLY A 273 -5.84 14.89 -16.86
N GLY A 274 -5.70 13.63 -16.52
CA GLY A 274 -5.05 13.20 -15.28
C GLY A 274 -4.12 12.03 -15.58
N GLY A 275 -2.98 12.30 -16.23
CA GLY A 275 -1.92 11.32 -16.39
C GLY A 275 -1.23 11.08 -15.06
N SER A 276 -1.57 10.02 -14.34
CA SER A 276 -0.70 9.43 -13.34
C SER A 276 0.30 8.55 -14.08
N SER A 277 1.56 8.95 -14.10
CA SER A 277 2.66 8.11 -14.54
C SER A 277 2.84 6.99 -13.50
N SER A 278 2.28 5.82 -13.79
CA SER A 278 2.65 4.60 -13.10
C SER A 278 4.02 4.18 -13.61
N CYS A 279 5.02 4.20 -12.75
CA CYS A 279 6.28 3.50 -12.98
C CYS A 279 5.98 2.00 -12.95
N SER A 280 5.84 1.38 -14.11
CA SER A 280 5.77 -0.06 -14.25
C SER A 280 7.18 -0.61 -14.28
N GLY A 281 7.65 -1.09 -13.14
CA GLY A 281 8.86 -1.87 -13.02
C GLY A 281 8.68 -2.89 -11.91
N GLY A 282 8.46 -4.17 -12.30
CA GLY A 282 8.39 -5.30 -11.38
C GLY A 282 7.13 -5.29 -10.47
N GLY A 283 6.16 -6.18 -10.76
CA GLY A 283 4.90 -6.24 -10.04
C GLY A 283 5.08 -6.52 -8.55
N GLY A 284 5.01 -5.49 -7.75
CA GLY A 284 5.05 -5.51 -6.29
C GLY A 284 4.81 -4.13 -5.73
N SER A 285 4.38 -4.06 -4.47
CA SER A 285 4.20 -2.80 -3.75
C SER A 285 4.82 -2.87 -2.36
N GLY A 286 5.17 -1.74 -1.78
CA GLY A 286 5.74 -1.73 -0.45
C GLY A 286 5.98 -0.34 0.11
N ARG A 287 6.54 -0.30 1.30
CA ARG A 287 6.88 0.93 2.02
C ARG A 287 8.21 0.75 2.75
N SER A 288 8.86 1.84 3.02
CA SER A 288 10.09 1.89 3.80
C SER A 288 10.13 3.13 4.69
N GLY A 289 10.91 3.07 5.76
CA GLY A 289 11.07 4.16 6.70
C GLY A 289 12.11 3.83 7.78
N LYS A 290 12.11 4.66 8.84
CA LYS A 290 12.94 4.44 10.02
C LYS A 290 12.06 4.13 11.23
N PHE A 291 12.61 3.36 12.16
CA PHE A 291 11.96 2.95 13.41
C PHE A 291 12.78 3.31 14.64
#